data_e3e787ff18138d220aa4515970bd0216
#
_entry.id   e3e787ff18138d220aa4515970bd0216
#
_cell.length_a   1.000
_cell.length_b   1.000
_cell.length_c   1.000
_cell.angle_alpha   90.00
_cell.angle_beta   90.00
_cell.angle_gamma   90.00
#
_symmetry.space_group_name_H-M   'P 1'
#
loop_
_entity.id
_entity.type
_entity.pdbx_description
1 polymer ?
#
loop_
_entity_poly.entity_id
_entity_poly.type
_entity_poly.pdbx_seq_one_letter_code
_entity_poly.pdbx_strand_id
1 'polypeptide(L)'
;GFFKVGPHIVRVEQQKCAVIKLNFGEPDFSVPRHIKAEIKRQLDLDNTKYCDPKGLLSLRQAISKQINETRGLKTNPEQVVVFPGGKPSIGLAQQVYCEPGDEVIYPSPGFPIYESFIPYVRAVPVPLHLEESANFTFSPEQLENLITPRTKLIYLNFPSNPTGGVAGKELLEATAKVILERCHPNVRVYSDEIYENIIFDGQQHRSISSVPEMAERTIIAGGFSKTYAWTGGRVGYAVFPSVKEADVFKTLNINYFSCVPPYNQEAAREALENPLSQIAVKEMVETFETRRNLIWQKINEIPGITCQKPGGAFYLFPNISGVCENLGLIEKHQRLSKEQQSSPDNIFQMFALYEHQVAVLDRKSFGQIGADGKYFLRLSIAADQAVLEEGVQRLKAASEDLSGLDKFLKERPDLIPA
;
A
#
# COMPACT_ATOMS: atom_id res chain seq x y z
N GLY A 1 2.64 4.85 11.74
CA GLY A 1 1.63 4.16 10.95
C GLY A 1 0.52 3.55 11.80
N PHE A 2 -0.28 2.66 11.19
CA PHE A 2 -1.44 2.00 11.83
C PHE A 2 -1.20 1.50 13.26
N PHE A 3 -0.09 0.80 13.51
CA PHE A 3 0.24 0.27 14.84
C PHE A 3 0.54 1.36 15.88
N LYS A 4 0.95 2.55 15.47
CA LYS A 4 1.16 3.69 16.37
C LYS A 4 -0.17 4.35 16.77
N VAL A 5 -1.12 4.45 15.83
CA VAL A 5 -2.42 5.11 16.05
C VAL A 5 -3.45 4.20 16.73
N GLY A 6 -3.38 2.89 16.52
CA GLY A 6 -4.33 1.92 17.06
C GLY A 6 -4.58 2.03 18.55
N PRO A 7 -3.55 2.05 19.44
CA PRO A 7 -3.73 2.23 20.87
C PRO A 7 -4.43 3.55 21.25
N HIS A 8 -4.17 4.61 20.50
CA HIS A 8 -4.82 5.90 20.72
C HIS A 8 -6.32 5.86 20.36
N ILE A 9 -6.69 5.16 19.27
CA ILE A 9 -8.10 4.96 18.91
C ILE A 9 -8.84 4.26 20.05
N VAL A 10 -8.30 3.16 20.56
CA VAL A 10 -8.90 2.42 21.68
C VAL A 10 -9.07 3.32 22.91
N ARG A 11 -8.06 4.13 23.24
CA ARG A 11 -8.11 5.08 24.37
C ARG A 11 -9.23 6.11 24.20
N VAL A 12 -9.42 6.65 22.99
CA VAL A 12 -10.48 7.62 22.70
C VAL A 12 -11.86 6.97 22.79
N GLU A 13 -12.02 5.76 22.24
CA GLU A 13 -13.29 5.01 22.29
C GLU A 13 -13.70 4.65 23.73
N GLN A 14 -12.73 4.43 24.60
CA GLN A 14 -13.01 4.18 26.03
C GLN A 14 -13.46 5.44 26.80
N GLN A 15 -13.09 6.62 26.36
CA GLN A 15 -13.33 7.88 27.07
C GLN A 15 -14.46 8.73 26.48
N LYS A 16 -14.74 8.58 25.18
CA LYS A 16 -15.64 9.45 24.41
C LYS A 16 -16.58 8.62 23.51
N CYS A 17 -17.03 9.23 22.46
CA CYS A 17 -17.88 8.62 21.44
C CYS A 17 -17.08 7.73 20.49
N ALA A 18 -17.81 6.97 19.66
CA ALA A 18 -17.23 6.16 18.59
C ALA A 18 -16.35 6.98 17.63
N VAL A 19 -15.18 6.46 17.32
CA VAL A 19 -14.22 7.07 16.39
C VAL A 19 -14.57 6.69 14.94
N ILE A 20 -14.61 7.66 14.05
CA ILE A 20 -14.66 7.43 12.59
C ILE A 20 -13.28 6.99 12.11
N LYS A 21 -13.16 5.75 11.64
CA LYS A 21 -11.88 5.11 11.31
C LYS A 21 -11.59 5.17 9.82
N LEU A 22 -10.94 6.23 9.35
CA LEU A 22 -10.48 6.39 7.96
C LEU A 22 -9.00 6.00 7.78
N ASN A 23 -8.41 5.36 8.77
CA ASN A 23 -6.99 4.97 8.78
C ASN A 23 -6.75 3.52 8.31
N PHE A 24 -7.79 2.71 8.15
CA PHE A 24 -7.66 1.30 7.77
C PHE A 24 -7.42 1.11 6.27
N GLY A 25 -6.49 0.23 5.95
CA GLY A 25 -6.21 -0.21 4.58
C GLY A 25 -6.88 -1.56 4.28
N GLU A 26 -8.17 -1.69 4.54
CA GLU A 26 -8.93 -2.92 4.41
C GLU A 26 -10.30 -2.64 3.76
N PRO A 27 -10.67 -3.36 2.68
CA PRO A 27 -12.00 -3.24 2.10
C PRO A 27 -13.08 -3.62 3.12
N ASP A 28 -14.17 -2.86 3.16
CA ASP A 28 -15.32 -3.06 4.06
C ASP A 28 -16.36 -4.07 3.51
N PHE A 29 -16.04 -4.71 2.41
CA PHE A 29 -16.90 -5.71 1.77
C PHE A 29 -16.70 -7.09 2.40
N SER A 30 -17.73 -7.91 2.32
CA SER A 30 -17.61 -9.34 2.64
C SER A 30 -16.81 -10.08 1.57
N VAL A 31 -16.04 -11.06 1.99
CA VAL A 31 -15.44 -12.05 1.06
C VAL A 31 -16.55 -12.69 0.21
N PRO A 32 -16.40 -12.80 -1.12
CA PRO A 32 -17.40 -13.42 -1.99
C PRO A 32 -17.86 -14.80 -1.53
N ARG A 33 -19.15 -15.08 -1.69
CA ARG A 33 -19.77 -16.31 -1.14
C ARG A 33 -19.13 -17.60 -1.63
N HIS A 34 -18.76 -17.67 -2.92
CA HIS A 34 -18.13 -18.86 -3.50
C HIS A 34 -16.75 -19.13 -2.89
N ILE A 35 -15.96 -18.09 -2.58
CA ILE A 35 -14.68 -18.24 -1.89
C ILE A 35 -14.89 -18.79 -0.48
N LYS A 36 -15.85 -18.26 0.28
CA LYS A 36 -16.20 -18.76 1.61
C LYS A 36 -16.70 -20.19 1.56
N ALA A 37 -17.49 -20.54 0.55
CA ALA A 37 -17.99 -21.89 0.36
C ALA A 37 -16.84 -22.88 0.10
N GLU A 38 -15.85 -22.49 -0.71
CA GLU A 38 -14.70 -23.34 -0.98
C GLU A 38 -13.83 -23.55 0.26
N ILE A 39 -13.62 -22.53 1.10
CA ILE A 39 -12.91 -22.69 2.40
C ILE A 39 -13.60 -23.77 3.24
N LYS A 40 -14.93 -23.67 3.39
CA LYS A 40 -15.71 -24.63 4.18
C LYS A 40 -15.59 -26.04 3.59
N ARG A 41 -15.73 -26.16 2.27
CA ARG A 41 -15.62 -27.45 1.56
C ARG A 41 -14.25 -28.08 1.79
N GLN A 42 -13.17 -27.31 1.73
CA GLN A 42 -11.82 -27.83 1.96
C GLN A 42 -11.59 -28.25 3.41
N LEU A 43 -12.18 -27.55 4.37
CA LEU A 43 -12.15 -27.96 5.78
C LEU A 43 -12.93 -29.25 6.01
N ASP A 44 -14.11 -29.41 5.38
CA ASP A 44 -14.92 -30.64 5.45
C ASP A 44 -14.20 -31.84 4.80
N LEU A 45 -13.28 -31.60 3.87
CA LEU A 45 -12.43 -32.63 3.25
C LEU A 45 -11.13 -32.93 4.02
N ASP A 46 -10.96 -32.34 5.22
CA ASP A 46 -9.72 -32.45 6.01
C ASP A 46 -8.45 -31.98 5.29
N ASN A 47 -8.56 -31.06 4.34
CA ASN A 47 -7.39 -30.45 3.67
C ASN A 47 -6.67 -29.47 4.60
N THR A 48 -6.12 -29.98 5.70
CA THR A 48 -5.59 -29.19 6.83
C THR A 48 -4.13 -29.52 7.16
N LYS A 49 -3.44 -30.27 6.30
CA LYS A 49 -2.07 -30.72 6.53
C LYS A 49 -1.06 -29.82 5.82
N TYR A 50 0.21 -29.98 6.12
CA TYR A 50 1.29 -29.33 5.37
C TYR A 50 1.19 -29.62 3.88
N CYS A 51 1.52 -28.66 3.09
CA CYS A 51 1.60 -28.75 1.63
C CYS A 51 2.94 -28.22 1.10
N ASP A 52 3.11 -28.18 -0.21
CA ASP A 52 4.33 -27.64 -0.82
C ASP A 52 4.61 -26.22 -0.30
N PRO A 53 5.81 -25.96 0.25
CA PRO A 53 6.16 -24.62 0.72
C PRO A 53 6.14 -23.53 -0.35
N LYS A 54 6.31 -23.91 -1.62
CA LYS A 54 6.16 -22.99 -2.76
C LYS A 54 4.69 -22.61 -3.00
N GLY A 55 3.76 -23.38 -2.47
CA GLY A 55 2.32 -23.30 -2.68
C GLY A 55 1.79 -24.45 -3.54
N LEU A 56 0.50 -24.75 -3.41
CA LEU A 56 -0.16 -25.79 -4.20
C LEU A 56 0.06 -25.58 -5.70
N LEU A 57 0.38 -26.64 -6.42
CA LEU A 57 0.60 -26.56 -7.86
C LEU A 57 -0.65 -26.03 -8.59
N SER A 58 -1.84 -26.43 -8.16
CA SER A 58 -3.11 -25.93 -8.70
C SER A 58 -3.24 -24.42 -8.62
N LEU A 59 -2.91 -23.82 -7.47
CA LEU A 59 -2.93 -22.37 -7.30
C LEU A 59 -1.82 -21.68 -8.12
N ARG A 60 -0.61 -22.23 -8.12
CA ARG A 60 0.51 -21.68 -8.90
C ARG A 60 0.23 -21.69 -10.41
N GLN A 61 -0.45 -22.72 -10.91
CA GLN A 61 -0.93 -22.79 -12.29
C GLN A 61 -1.97 -21.70 -12.59
N ALA A 62 -2.94 -21.51 -11.72
CA ALA A 62 -3.96 -20.47 -11.86
C ALA A 62 -3.34 -19.05 -11.86
N ILE A 63 -2.40 -18.78 -10.95
CA ILE A 63 -1.66 -17.52 -10.89
C ILE A 63 -0.85 -17.31 -12.17
N SER A 64 -0.05 -18.28 -12.57
CA SER A 64 0.77 -18.21 -13.79
C SER A 64 -0.10 -17.96 -15.04
N LYS A 65 -1.24 -18.63 -15.16
CA LYS A 65 -2.21 -18.41 -16.23
C LYS A 65 -2.71 -16.97 -16.25
N GLN A 66 -3.20 -16.48 -15.10
CA GLN A 66 -3.70 -15.09 -14.99
C GLN A 66 -2.62 -14.05 -15.35
N ILE A 67 -1.41 -14.22 -14.84
CA ILE A 67 -0.28 -13.31 -15.13
C ILE A 67 0.04 -13.33 -16.62
N ASN A 68 0.06 -14.50 -17.24
CA ASN A 68 0.33 -14.64 -18.66
C ASN A 68 -0.74 -13.97 -19.53
N GLU A 69 -2.01 -14.18 -19.20
CA GLU A 69 -3.15 -13.59 -19.91
C GLU A 69 -3.20 -12.05 -19.76
N THR A 70 -2.94 -11.54 -18.56
CA THR A 70 -3.09 -10.11 -18.27
C THR A 70 -1.87 -9.26 -18.58
N ARG A 71 -0.66 -9.85 -18.61
CA ARG A 71 0.61 -9.14 -18.90
C ARG A 71 1.23 -9.55 -20.23
N GLY A 72 0.68 -10.55 -20.93
CA GLY A 72 1.26 -11.05 -22.19
C GLY A 72 2.59 -11.79 -21.99
N LEU A 73 2.75 -12.46 -20.84
CA LEU A 73 3.97 -13.17 -20.46
C LEU A 73 3.85 -14.69 -20.74
N LYS A 74 4.95 -15.40 -20.49
CA LYS A 74 5.03 -16.87 -20.57
C LYS A 74 5.70 -17.42 -19.30
N THR A 75 5.16 -17.04 -18.14
CA THR A 75 5.68 -17.53 -16.85
C THR A 75 5.33 -19.00 -16.65
N ASN A 76 6.22 -19.70 -15.95
CA ASN A 76 6.02 -21.10 -15.55
C ASN A 76 5.48 -21.13 -14.11
N PRO A 77 4.56 -22.04 -13.75
CA PRO A 77 4.12 -22.19 -12.36
C PRO A 77 5.25 -22.41 -11.34
N GLU A 78 6.40 -22.91 -11.78
CA GLU A 78 7.58 -23.06 -10.93
C GLU A 78 8.27 -21.72 -10.57
N GLN A 79 7.93 -20.64 -11.28
CA GLN A 79 8.38 -19.27 -10.94
C GLN A 79 7.48 -18.61 -9.89
N VAL A 80 6.37 -19.24 -9.50
CA VAL A 80 5.40 -18.70 -8.55
C VAL A 80 5.68 -19.22 -7.16
N VAL A 81 5.70 -18.33 -6.18
CA VAL A 81 5.76 -18.67 -4.74
C VAL A 81 4.60 -18.01 -4.02
N VAL A 82 3.87 -18.81 -3.25
CA VAL A 82 2.74 -18.37 -2.43
C VAL A 82 3.21 -18.05 -1.02
N PHE A 83 2.80 -16.90 -0.50
CA PHE A 83 3.18 -16.39 0.81
C PHE A 83 1.95 -16.16 1.71
N PRO A 84 2.13 -16.12 3.04
CA PRO A 84 1.04 -15.75 3.96
C PRO A 84 0.73 -14.24 3.89
N GLY A 85 0.08 -13.83 2.80
CA GLY A 85 -0.15 -12.45 2.39
C GLY A 85 0.98 -11.88 1.54
N GLY A 86 0.81 -10.65 1.05
CA GLY A 86 1.83 -9.99 0.20
C GLY A 86 3.06 -9.47 0.95
N LYS A 87 2.93 -9.17 2.24
CA LYS A 87 4.03 -8.54 3.02
C LYS A 87 5.33 -9.33 3.08
N PRO A 88 5.34 -10.66 3.32
CA PRO A 88 6.58 -11.40 3.47
C PRO A 88 7.52 -11.24 2.29
N SER A 89 7.01 -11.28 1.06
CA SER A 89 7.85 -11.19 -0.15
C SER A 89 8.57 -9.84 -0.27
N ILE A 90 8.03 -8.75 0.31
CA ILE A 90 8.67 -7.43 0.32
C ILE A 90 9.98 -7.46 1.10
N GLY A 91 9.94 -7.91 2.37
CA GLY A 91 11.13 -7.97 3.22
C GLY A 91 12.10 -9.07 2.78
N LEU A 92 11.59 -10.21 2.35
CA LEU A 92 12.41 -11.31 1.84
C LEU A 92 13.17 -10.90 0.57
N ALA A 93 12.59 -10.07 -0.30
CA ALA A 93 13.30 -9.55 -1.46
C ALA A 93 14.54 -8.74 -1.05
N GLN A 94 14.43 -7.90 0.00
CA GLN A 94 15.58 -7.17 0.52
C GLN A 94 16.64 -8.11 1.11
N GLN A 95 16.24 -9.16 1.81
CA GLN A 95 17.18 -10.16 2.35
C GLN A 95 17.92 -10.95 1.27
N VAL A 96 17.25 -11.23 0.15
CA VAL A 96 17.82 -12.09 -0.93
C VAL A 96 18.73 -11.28 -1.85
N TYR A 97 18.35 -10.06 -2.18
CA TYR A 97 19.03 -9.29 -3.24
C TYR A 97 20.02 -8.25 -2.72
N CYS A 98 19.97 -7.90 -1.43
CA CYS A 98 20.80 -6.84 -0.89
C CYS A 98 21.79 -7.35 0.15
N GLU A 99 22.99 -6.80 0.08
CA GLU A 99 24.02 -6.91 1.10
C GLU A 99 24.20 -5.57 1.83
N PRO A 100 24.91 -5.56 2.98
CA PRO A 100 25.22 -4.33 3.67
C PRO A 100 25.88 -3.28 2.77
N GLY A 101 25.30 -2.09 2.71
CA GLY A 101 25.77 -0.98 1.86
C GLY A 101 25.17 -0.93 0.45
N ASP A 102 24.44 -1.94 0.03
CA ASP A 102 23.66 -1.90 -1.21
C ASP A 102 22.51 -0.89 -1.10
N GLU A 103 22.12 -0.29 -2.22
CA GLU A 103 21.08 0.72 -2.28
C GLU A 103 19.76 0.13 -2.76
N VAL A 104 18.68 0.52 -2.06
CA VAL A 104 17.31 0.15 -2.41
C VAL A 104 16.51 1.40 -2.71
N ILE A 105 16.05 1.53 -3.95
CA ILE A 105 15.17 2.61 -4.38
C ILE A 105 13.72 2.21 -4.09
N TYR A 106 12.96 3.10 -3.45
CA TYR A 106 11.56 2.85 -3.09
C TYR A 106 10.71 4.11 -3.20
N PRO A 107 9.40 4.01 -3.51
CA PRO A 107 8.52 5.17 -3.63
C PRO A 107 8.28 5.84 -2.27
N SER A 108 8.35 7.17 -2.22
CA SER A 108 8.04 7.99 -1.06
C SER A 108 7.14 9.18 -1.45
N PRO A 109 5.89 9.27 -0.95
CA PRO A 109 5.23 8.35 -0.02
C PRO A 109 5.04 6.96 -0.60
N GLY A 110 5.13 5.93 0.26
CA GLY A 110 4.97 4.54 -0.14
C GLY A 110 4.56 3.66 1.03
N PHE A 111 4.30 2.39 0.75
CA PHE A 111 3.94 1.45 1.80
C PHE A 111 5.09 1.33 2.82
N PRO A 112 4.81 1.46 4.14
CA PRO A 112 5.86 1.66 5.16
C PRO A 112 6.96 0.61 5.19
N ILE A 113 6.66 -0.63 4.78
CA ILE A 113 7.61 -1.74 4.84
C ILE A 113 8.77 -1.57 3.85
N TYR A 114 8.59 -0.85 2.75
CA TYR A 114 9.70 -0.60 1.83
C TYR A 114 10.85 0.09 2.56
N GLU A 115 10.59 1.22 3.22
CA GLU A 115 11.62 1.97 3.94
C GLU A 115 12.07 1.28 5.23
N SER A 116 11.12 0.82 6.05
CA SER A 116 11.42 0.37 7.41
C SER A 116 12.24 -0.91 7.48
N PHE A 117 12.22 -1.75 6.44
CA PHE A 117 12.95 -3.01 6.42
C PHE A 117 14.38 -2.87 5.87
N ILE A 118 14.66 -1.83 5.07
CA ILE A 118 15.99 -1.61 4.47
C ILE A 118 17.11 -1.53 5.51
N PRO A 119 16.97 -0.77 6.62
CA PRO A 119 18.01 -0.74 7.66
C PRO A 119 18.22 -2.10 8.34
N TYR A 120 17.18 -2.94 8.41
CA TYR A 120 17.28 -4.27 9.00
C TYR A 120 18.29 -5.16 8.26
N VAL A 121 18.34 -5.05 6.93
CA VAL A 121 19.34 -5.76 6.10
C VAL A 121 20.64 -4.98 5.93
N ARG A 122 20.78 -3.83 6.61
CA ARG A 122 21.94 -2.91 6.53
C ARG A 122 22.15 -2.33 5.13
N ALA A 123 21.13 -2.31 4.31
CA ALA A 123 21.14 -1.60 3.04
C ALA A 123 20.87 -0.10 3.24
N VAL A 124 21.06 0.68 2.19
CA VAL A 124 20.88 2.12 2.19
C VAL A 124 19.54 2.46 1.55
N PRO A 125 18.63 3.13 2.26
CA PRO A 125 17.36 3.57 1.70
C PRO A 125 17.56 4.76 0.76
N VAL A 126 17.01 4.66 -0.45
CA VAL A 126 17.06 5.72 -1.49
C VAL A 126 15.62 6.06 -1.91
N PRO A 127 15.01 7.11 -1.35
CA PRO A 127 13.63 7.46 -1.66
C PRO A 127 13.48 8.02 -3.08
N LEU A 128 12.57 7.45 -3.86
CA LEU A 128 12.07 8.03 -5.10
C LEU A 128 10.82 8.83 -4.75
N HIS A 129 10.96 10.15 -4.70
CA HIS A 129 9.88 11.04 -4.32
C HIS A 129 8.80 11.10 -5.41
N LEU A 130 7.58 10.72 -5.04
CA LEU A 130 6.40 10.88 -5.89
C LEU A 130 5.89 12.31 -5.78
N GLU A 131 5.56 12.92 -6.90
CA GLU A 131 5.17 14.32 -6.97
C GLU A 131 3.66 14.50 -7.09
N GLU A 132 3.08 15.33 -6.22
CA GLU A 132 1.66 15.68 -6.26
C GLU A 132 1.26 16.28 -7.61
N SER A 133 2.09 17.17 -8.17
CA SER A 133 1.88 17.80 -9.47
C SER A 133 1.82 16.80 -10.65
N ALA A 134 2.42 15.63 -10.48
CA ALA A 134 2.41 14.53 -11.44
C ALA A 134 1.45 13.40 -11.02
N ASN A 135 0.40 13.70 -10.25
CA ASN A 135 -0.54 12.71 -9.70
C ASN A 135 0.15 11.58 -8.94
N PHE A 136 1.16 11.92 -8.13
CA PHE A 136 1.96 10.98 -7.36
C PHE A 136 2.63 9.89 -8.20
N THR A 137 3.17 10.29 -9.34
CA THR A 137 4.16 9.54 -10.11
C THR A 137 5.52 10.23 -10.01
N PHE A 138 6.47 9.85 -10.85
CA PHE A 138 7.82 10.40 -10.91
C PHE A 138 8.24 10.59 -12.37
N SER A 139 9.27 11.39 -12.64
CA SER A 139 9.88 11.45 -13.95
C SER A 139 10.97 10.39 -14.12
N PRO A 140 11.20 9.88 -15.35
CA PRO A 140 12.29 8.95 -15.61
C PRO A 140 13.65 9.49 -15.17
N GLU A 141 13.88 10.81 -15.30
CA GLU A 141 15.12 11.48 -14.91
C GLU A 141 15.31 11.45 -13.39
N GLN A 142 14.24 11.55 -12.61
CA GLN A 142 14.33 11.40 -11.15
C GLN A 142 14.85 10.01 -10.77
N LEU A 143 14.32 8.95 -11.41
CA LEU A 143 14.81 7.60 -11.19
C LEU A 143 16.26 7.44 -11.64
N GLU A 144 16.60 7.93 -12.84
CA GLU A 144 17.95 7.85 -13.39
C GLU A 144 19.00 8.47 -12.46
N ASN A 145 18.68 9.62 -11.87
CA ASN A 145 19.58 10.33 -10.94
C ASN A 145 19.80 9.57 -9.61
N LEU A 146 18.94 8.64 -9.25
CA LEU A 146 19.08 7.83 -8.03
C LEU A 146 19.87 6.53 -8.24
N ILE A 147 20.03 6.10 -9.49
CA ILE A 147 20.71 4.83 -9.81
C ILE A 147 22.22 5.00 -9.66
N THR A 148 22.83 4.09 -8.91
CA THR A 148 24.29 4.00 -8.73
C THR A 148 24.75 2.56 -8.95
N PRO A 149 26.07 2.29 -9.01
CA PRO A 149 26.57 0.91 -9.03
C PRO A 149 26.17 0.04 -7.83
N ARG A 150 25.73 0.67 -6.73
CA ARG A 150 25.25 -0.02 -5.52
C ARG A 150 23.75 -0.33 -5.55
N THR A 151 23.00 0.19 -6.51
CA THR A 151 21.57 -0.11 -6.65
C THR A 151 21.36 -1.60 -6.92
N LYS A 152 20.54 -2.26 -6.10
CA LYS A 152 20.22 -3.70 -6.22
C LYS A 152 18.74 -3.98 -6.37
N LEU A 153 17.88 -3.15 -5.78
CA LEU A 153 16.44 -3.37 -5.75
C LEU A 153 15.71 -2.05 -5.95
N ILE A 154 14.67 -2.07 -6.78
CA ILE A 154 13.80 -0.94 -7.05
C ILE A 154 12.37 -1.37 -6.80
N TYR A 155 11.68 -0.74 -5.84
CA TYR A 155 10.26 -0.96 -5.60
C TYR A 155 9.42 0.00 -6.44
N LEU A 156 8.41 -0.55 -7.11
CA LEU A 156 7.32 0.20 -7.74
C LEU A 156 5.99 -0.30 -7.17
N ASN A 157 5.06 0.61 -6.89
CA ASN A 157 3.74 0.26 -6.38
C ASN A 157 2.67 1.10 -7.09
N PHE A 158 2.02 0.49 -8.06
CA PHE A 158 0.90 1.09 -8.80
C PHE A 158 -0.21 0.04 -9.02
N PRO A 159 -1.49 0.41 -8.73
CA PRO A 159 -1.95 1.60 -8.00
C PRO A 159 -1.33 1.73 -6.62
N SER A 160 -1.02 2.97 -6.21
CA SER A 160 -0.18 3.26 -5.06
C SER A 160 -0.96 3.34 -3.73
N ASN A 161 -0.40 2.80 -2.68
CA ASN A 161 -0.70 3.14 -1.30
C ASN A 161 0.44 4.02 -0.78
N PRO A 162 0.19 5.29 -0.34
CA PRO A 162 -1.09 5.85 0.11
C PRO A 162 -1.83 6.72 -0.91
N THR A 163 -1.29 6.97 -2.08
CA THR A 163 -1.69 8.12 -2.92
C THR A 163 -2.81 7.83 -3.90
N GLY A 164 -3.04 6.57 -4.25
CA GLY A 164 -3.95 6.19 -5.33
C GLY A 164 -3.43 6.53 -6.74
N GLY A 165 -2.16 6.92 -6.86
CA GLY A 165 -1.51 7.16 -8.13
C GLY A 165 -1.44 5.89 -8.99
N VAL A 166 -1.55 6.05 -10.31
CA VAL A 166 -1.44 4.97 -11.30
C VAL A 166 -0.37 5.33 -12.33
N ALA A 167 0.30 4.33 -12.86
CA ALA A 167 1.31 4.52 -13.90
C ALA A 167 0.72 4.19 -15.27
N GLY A 168 0.82 5.13 -16.19
CA GLY A 168 0.46 4.94 -17.60
C GLY A 168 1.55 4.17 -18.37
N LYS A 169 1.20 3.79 -19.59
CA LYS A 169 2.09 3.03 -20.49
C LYS A 169 3.41 3.77 -20.75
N GLU A 170 3.32 5.04 -21.07
CA GLU A 170 4.47 5.89 -21.44
C GLU A 170 5.47 6.00 -20.28
N LEU A 171 4.98 6.18 -19.07
CA LEU A 171 5.84 6.23 -17.88
C LEU A 171 6.55 4.89 -17.65
N LEU A 172 5.84 3.77 -17.77
CA LEU A 172 6.42 2.45 -17.56
C LEU A 172 7.45 2.10 -18.66
N GLU A 173 7.21 2.44 -19.91
CA GLU A 173 8.17 2.25 -21.01
C GLU A 173 9.43 3.11 -20.80
N ALA A 174 9.28 4.37 -20.41
CA ALA A 174 10.40 5.25 -20.11
C ALA A 174 11.18 4.79 -18.87
N THR A 175 10.48 4.33 -17.83
CA THR A 175 11.08 3.75 -16.61
C THR A 175 11.88 2.49 -16.95
N ALA A 176 11.32 1.59 -17.76
CA ALA A 176 11.99 0.38 -18.23
C ALA A 176 13.26 0.71 -19.01
N LYS A 177 13.21 1.69 -19.90
CA LYS A 177 14.38 2.15 -20.67
C LYS A 177 15.51 2.60 -19.73
N VAL A 178 15.21 3.43 -18.75
CA VAL A 178 16.19 3.87 -17.75
C VAL A 178 16.82 2.68 -17.01
N ILE A 179 15.99 1.73 -16.56
CA ILE A 179 16.47 0.55 -15.83
C ILE A 179 17.36 -0.33 -16.72
N LEU A 180 16.95 -0.57 -17.97
CA LEU A 180 17.71 -1.41 -18.90
C LEU A 180 19.05 -0.79 -19.29
N GLU A 181 19.11 0.53 -19.45
CA GLU A 181 20.30 1.25 -19.86
C GLU A 181 21.26 1.57 -18.70
N ARG A 182 20.73 1.81 -17.49
CA ARG A 182 21.52 2.33 -16.36
C ARG A 182 21.80 1.32 -15.26
N CYS A 183 20.95 0.32 -15.10
CA CYS A 183 21.13 -0.67 -14.04
C CYS A 183 21.94 -1.89 -14.50
N HIS A 184 22.75 -2.42 -13.60
CA HIS A 184 23.36 -3.73 -13.82
C HIS A 184 22.27 -4.80 -14.06
N PRO A 185 22.49 -5.81 -14.92
CA PRO A 185 21.50 -6.86 -15.20
C PRO A 185 20.97 -7.62 -13.98
N ASN A 186 21.71 -7.63 -12.87
CA ASN A 186 21.29 -8.29 -11.64
C ASN A 186 20.36 -7.43 -10.76
N VAL A 187 20.13 -6.17 -11.10
CA VAL A 187 19.15 -5.33 -10.38
C VAL A 187 17.75 -5.88 -10.62
N ARG A 188 16.96 -5.99 -9.55
CA ARG A 188 15.58 -6.45 -9.61
C ARG A 188 14.62 -5.29 -9.39
N VAL A 189 13.52 -5.33 -10.13
CA VAL A 189 12.36 -4.48 -9.92
C VAL A 189 11.31 -5.29 -9.18
N TYR A 190 10.90 -4.85 -8.01
CA TYR A 190 9.77 -5.41 -7.28
C TYR A 190 8.54 -4.59 -7.61
N SER A 191 7.66 -5.14 -8.46
CA SER A 191 6.40 -4.50 -8.84
C SER A 191 5.28 -4.99 -7.93
N ASP A 192 4.92 -4.15 -6.96
CA ASP A 192 3.81 -4.41 -6.04
C ASP A 192 2.49 -4.01 -6.70
N GLU A 193 1.76 -5.01 -7.17
CA GLU A 193 0.54 -4.85 -7.96
C GLU A 193 -0.71 -5.28 -7.18
N ILE A 194 -0.66 -5.21 -5.85
CA ILE A 194 -1.74 -5.68 -4.95
C ILE A 194 -3.09 -4.98 -5.19
N TYR A 195 -3.10 -3.80 -5.78
CA TYR A 195 -4.29 -3.02 -6.13
C TYR A 195 -4.65 -3.08 -7.62
N GLU A 196 -4.07 -4.00 -8.40
CA GLU A 196 -4.23 -4.08 -9.86
C GLU A 196 -5.68 -4.06 -10.36
N ASN A 197 -6.61 -4.62 -9.59
CA ASN A 197 -8.03 -4.69 -9.95
C ASN A 197 -8.86 -3.51 -9.41
N ILE A 198 -8.28 -2.62 -8.62
CA ILE A 198 -8.96 -1.46 -8.06
C ILE A 198 -8.44 -0.21 -8.78
N ILE A 199 -8.97 0.01 -9.96
CA ILE A 199 -8.63 1.09 -10.88
C ILE A 199 -9.93 1.72 -11.37
N PHE A 200 -9.93 3.04 -11.54
CA PHE A 200 -11.09 3.86 -11.80
C PHE A 200 -11.05 4.53 -13.18
N ASP A 201 -12.16 5.18 -13.54
CA ASP A 201 -12.30 6.00 -14.75
C ASP A 201 -12.05 5.21 -16.05
N GLY A 202 -12.38 3.91 -16.07
CA GLY A 202 -12.20 3.03 -17.23
C GLY A 202 -10.73 2.73 -17.58
N GLN A 203 -9.79 3.12 -16.74
CA GLN A 203 -8.38 2.80 -16.93
C GLN A 203 -8.10 1.32 -16.71
N GLN A 204 -6.99 0.85 -17.26
CA GLN A 204 -6.53 -0.52 -17.08
C GLN A 204 -5.17 -0.53 -16.39
N HIS A 205 -4.99 -1.52 -15.50
CA HIS A 205 -3.68 -1.77 -14.90
C HIS A 205 -2.63 -2.07 -15.97
N ARG A 206 -1.45 -1.50 -15.76
CA ARG A 206 -0.26 -1.76 -16.58
C ARG A 206 0.86 -2.24 -15.67
N SER A 207 1.56 -3.27 -16.09
CA SER A 207 2.73 -3.80 -15.38
C SER A 207 4.01 -3.47 -16.15
N ILE A 208 5.05 -3.09 -15.43
CA ILE A 208 6.38 -2.89 -16.03
C ILE A 208 6.93 -4.20 -16.60
N SER A 209 6.50 -5.35 -16.07
CA SER A 209 6.89 -6.67 -16.58
C SER A 209 6.42 -6.94 -18.00
N SER A 210 5.40 -6.20 -18.48
CA SER A 210 4.89 -6.29 -19.86
C SER A 210 5.77 -5.55 -20.87
N VAL A 211 6.70 -4.70 -20.42
CA VAL A 211 7.65 -4.03 -21.29
C VAL A 211 8.74 -5.04 -21.71
N PRO A 212 9.13 -5.10 -22.97
CA PRO A 212 10.17 -6.03 -23.45
C PRO A 212 11.41 -6.03 -22.54
N GLU A 213 11.98 -7.20 -22.31
CA GLU A 213 13.15 -7.47 -21.46
C GLU A 213 12.94 -7.25 -19.95
N MET A 214 11.83 -6.62 -19.53
CA MET A 214 11.59 -6.35 -18.10
C MET A 214 11.09 -7.57 -17.33
N ALA A 215 10.44 -8.54 -17.98
CA ALA A 215 9.99 -9.76 -17.29
C ALA A 215 11.16 -10.54 -16.65
N GLU A 216 12.33 -10.49 -17.25
CA GLU A 216 13.55 -11.16 -16.74
C GLU A 216 14.19 -10.44 -15.55
N ARG A 217 13.69 -9.26 -15.18
CA ARG A 217 14.17 -8.44 -14.06
C ARG A 217 13.10 -8.11 -13.04
N THR A 218 11.84 -8.43 -13.32
CA THR A 218 10.70 -8.01 -12.50
C THR A 218 10.18 -9.15 -11.64
N ILE A 219 10.07 -8.89 -10.35
CA ILE A 219 9.29 -9.69 -9.40
C ILE A 219 7.89 -9.10 -9.40
N ILE A 220 6.89 -9.86 -9.84
CA ILE A 220 5.51 -9.43 -9.86
C ILE A 220 4.86 -9.90 -8.57
N ALA A 221 4.47 -8.97 -7.70
CA ALA A 221 3.83 -9.29 -6.43
C ALA A 221 2.36 -8.94 -6.44
N GLY A 222 1.54 -9.85 -5.97
CA GLY A 222 0.10 -9.71 -5.89
C GLY A 222 -0.50 -10.47 -4.72
N GLY A 223 -1.81 -10.53 -4.67
CA GLY A 223 -2.49 -11.25 -3.61
C GLY A 223 -3.99 -11.06 -3.60
N PHE A 224 -4.64 -11.71 -2.64
CA PHE A 224 -6.09 -11.84 -2.56
C PHE A 224 -6.73 -10.86 -1.56
N SER A 225 -5.89 -10.18 -0.76
CA SER A 225 -6.35 -9.33 0.34
C SER A 225 -7.23 -8.17 -0.10
N LYS A 226 -6.93 -7.52 -1.23
CA LYS A 226 -7.60 -6.30 -1.67
C LYS A 226 -8.68 -6.58 -2.69
N THR A 227 -8.34 -7.29 -3.75
CA THR A 227 -9.26 -7.65 -4.84
C THR A 227 -10.51 -8.39 -4.36
N TYR A 228 -10.36 -9.25 -3.35
CA TYR A 228 -11.46 -10.10 -2.86
C TYR A 228 -11.88 -9.76 -1.42
N ALA A 229 -11.50 -8.58 -0.91
CA ALA A 229 -11.80 -8.15 0.45
C ALA A 229 -11.45 -9.24 1.50
N TRP A 230 -10.33 -9.94 1.28
CA TRP A 230 -9.96 -11.13 2.06
C TRP A 230 -8.62 -10.97 2.77
N THR A 231 -8.50 -9.91 3.57
CA THR A 231 -7.27 -9.56 4.28
C THR A 231 -6.86 -10.60 5.32
N GLY A 232 -7.84 -11.22 5.98
CA GLY A 232 -7.64 -12.26 6.99
C GLY A 232 -7.28 -13.64 6.43
N GLY A 233 -7.47 -13.89 5.14
CA GLY A 233 -7.15 -15.17 4.49
C GLY A 233 -5.65 -15.44 4.38
N ARG A 234 -4.84 -14.40 4.43
CA ARG A 234 -3.37 -14.44 4.39
C ARG A 234 -2.84 -15.25 3.20
N VAL A 235 -3.31 -14.94 1.99
CA VAL A 235 -2.80 -15.51 0.73
C VAL A 235 -2.31 -14.38 -0.16
N GLY A 236 -1.04 -14.46 -0.52
CA GLY A 236 -0.38 -13.60 -1.49
C GLY A 236 0.61 -14.40 -2.31
N TYR A 237 1.18 -13.80 -3.31
CA TYR A 237 2.15 -14.46 -4.17
C TYR A 237 3.17 -13.48 -4.75
N ALA A 238 4.28 -14.04 -5.21
CA ALA A 238 5.20 -13.36 -6.11
C ALA A 238 5.57 -14.31 -7.26
N VAL A 239 5.71 -13.72 -8.45
CA VAL A 239 6.22 -14.40 -9.65
C VAL A 239 7.63 -13.89 -9.91
N PHE A 240 8.60 -14.78 -9.87
CA PHE A 240 10.02 -14.45 -9.96
C PHE A 240 10.53 -14.53 -11.40
N PRO A 241 11.60 -13.80 -11.74
CA PRO A 241 12.19 -13.82 -13.08
C PRO A 241 12.65 -15.22 -13.52
N SER A 242 13.03 -16.07 -12.57
CA SER A 242 13.51 -17.44 -12.84
C SER A 242 13.05 -18.44 -11.79
N VAL A 243 13.03 -19.71 -12.16
CA VAL A 243 12.77 -20.83 -11.24
C VAL A 243 13.84 -20.89 -10.14
N LYS A 244 15.09 -20.59 -10.47
CA LYS A 244 16.20 -20.57 -9.49
C LYS A 244 15.95 -19.54 -8.38
N GLU A 245 15.48 -18.35 -8.74
CA GLU A 245 15.13 -17.33 -7.75
C GLU A 245 13.92 -17.77 -6.91
N ALA A 246 12.87 -18.28 -7.54
CA ALA A 246 11.71 -18.82 -6.83
C ALA A 246 12.08 -19.92 -5.81
N ASP A 247 13.05 -20.78 -6.13
CA ASP A 247 13.51 -21.84 -5.23
C ASP A 247 14.23 -21.29 -3.98
N VAL A 248 14.93 -20.16 -4.09
CA VAL A 248 15.48 -19.45 -2.93
C VAL A 248 14.36 -19.01 -1.99
N PHE A 249 13.32 -18.38 -2.53
CA PHE A 249 12.17 -17.94 -1.73
C PHE A 249 11.33 -19.10 -1.17
N LYS A 250 11.24 -20.22 -1.89
CA LYS A 250 10.69 -21.46 -1.34
C LYS A 250 11.45 -21.90 -0.09
N THR A 251 12.78 -21.88 -0.14
CA THR A 251 13.62 -22.25 1.01
C THR A 251 13.37 -21.32 2.21
N LEU A 252 13.23 -20.03 1.98
CA LEU A 252 12.87 -19.07 3.02
C LEU A 252 11.47 -19.33 3.58
N ASN A 253 10.49 -19.68 2.73
CA ASN A 253 9.16 -20.08 3.19
C ASN A 253 9.20 -21.29 4.13
N ILE A 254 10.02 -22.31 3.82
CA ILE A 254 10.21 -23.46 4.72
C ILE A 254 10.66 -22.99 6.10
N ASN A 255 11.64 -22.09 6.14
CA ASN A 255 12.27 -21.65 7.39
C ASN A 255 11.36 -20.71 8.22
N TYR A 256 10.56 -19.86 7.57
CA TYR A 256 9.75 -18.87 8.25
C TYR A 256 8.30 -19.31 8.48
N PHE A 257 7.69 -20.04 7.54
CA PHE A 257 6.24 -20.22 7.51
C PHE A 257 5.81 -21.68 7.32
N SER A 258 6.69 -22.60 6.94
CA SER A 258 6.39 -23.94 6.44
C SER A 258 5.59 -23.90 5.13
N CYS A 259 4.33 -23.53 5.18
CA CYS A 259 3.46 -23.33 4.01
C CYS A 259 2.28 -22.41 4.37
N VAL A 260 1.58 -21.92 3.36
CA VAL A 260 0.28 -21.27 3.53
C VAL A 260 -0.79 -22.36 3.69
N PRO A 261 -1.83 -22.18 4.53
CA PRO A 261 -2.89 -23.17 4.72
C PRO A 261 -3.50 -23.63 3.39
N PRO A 262 -3.53 -24.95 3.09
CA PRO A 262 -3.98 -25.45 1.79
C PRO A 262 -5.44 -25.16 1.50
N TYR A 263 -6.32 -25.16 2.50
CA TYR A 263 -7.73 -24.80 2.34
C TYR A 263 -7.93 -23.35 1.89
N ASN A 264 -7.06 -22.41 2.31
CA ASN A 264 -7.07 -21.04 1.82
C ASN A 264 -6.47 -20.93 0.41
N GLN A 265 -5.49 -21.76 0.08
CA GLN A 265 -4.92 -21.78 -1.27
C GLN A 265 -5.92 -22.29 -2.32
N GLU A 266 -6.69 -23.34 -2.01
CA GLU A 266 -7.77 -23.81 -2.90
C GLU A 266 -8.87 -22.76 -3.06
N ALA A 267 -9.22 -22.05 -1.99
CA ALA A 267 -10.17 -20.93 -2.07
C ALA A 267 -9.60 -19.75 -2.89
N ALA A 268 -8.29 -19.51 -2.85
CA ALA A 268 -7.63 -18.52 -3.68
C ALA A 268 -7.64 -18.93 -5.16
N ARG A 269 -7.47 -20.22 -5.47
CA ARG A 269 -7.66 -20.76 -6.82
C ARG A 269 -9.09 -20.54 -7.31
N GLU A 270 -10.08 -20.87 -6.48
CA GLU A 270 -11.50 -20.61 -6.75
C GLU A 270 -11.75 -19.12 -7.04
N ALA A 271 -11.11 -18.22 -6.29
CA ALA A 271 -11.22 -16.79 -6.53
C ALA A 271 -10.70 -16.36 -7.91
N LEU A 272 -9.67 -17.01 -8.44
CA LEU A 272 -9.11 -16.71 -9.77
C LEU A 272 -9.93 -17.34 -10.90
N GLU A 273 -10.46 -18.54 -10.70
CA GLU A 273 -11.06 -19.34 -11.78
C GLU A 273 -12.59 -19.18 -11.87
N ASN A 274 -13.26 -18.82 -10.77
CA ASN A 274 -14.73 -18.72 -10.78
C ASN A 274 -15.20 -17.38 -11.39
N PRO A 275 -16.05 -17.43 -12.43
CA PRO A 275 -16.58 -16.20 -13.08
C PRO A 275 -17.35 -15.27 -12.12
N LEU A 276 -17.91 -15.78 -11.03
CA LEU A 276 -18.59 -14.95 -10.02
C LEU A 276 -17.65 -13.95 -9.34
N SER A 277 -16.35 -14.23 -9.32
CA SER A 277 -15.36 -13.31 -8.79
C SER A 277 -15.31 -12.00 -9.56
N GLN A 278 -15.40 -12.06 -10.89
CA GLN A 278 -15.38 -10.87 -11.75
C GLN A 278 -16.58 -9.95 -11.45
N ILE A 279 -17.75 -10.55 -11.21
CA ILE A 279 -18.96 -9.79 -10.85
C ILE A 279 -18.77 -9.11 -9.50
N ALA A 280 -18.35 -9.85 -8.48
CA ALA A 280 -18.14 -9.30 -7.14
C ALA A 280 -17.07 -8.20 -7.10
N VAL A 281 -15.97 -8.38 -7.83
CA VAL A 281 -14.90 -7.37 -7.93
C VAL A 281 -15.40 -6.12 -8.65
N LYS A 282 -16.14 -6.27 -9.75
CA LYS A 282 -16.71 -5.14 -10.48
C LYS A 282 -17.63 -4.30 -9.60
N GLU A 283 -18.56 -4.92 -8.89
CA GLU A 283 -19.48 -4.23 -7.96
C GLU A 283 -18.73 -3.49 -6.86
N MET A 284 -17.71 -4.10 -6.30
CA MET A 284 -16.85 -3.46 -5.29
C MET A 284 -16.11 -2.24 -5.86
N VAL A 285 -15.53 -2.36 -7.06
CA VAL A 285 -14.77 -1.27 -7.70
C VAL A 285 -15.69 -0.12 -8.07
N GLU A 286 -16.89 -0.37 -8.62
CA GLU A 286 -17.89 0.65 -8.90
C GLU A 286 -18.33 1.40 -7.64
N THR A 287 -18.47 0.69 -6.52
CA THR A 287 -18.76 1.29 -5.21
C THR A 287 -17.61 2.18 -4.74
N PHE A 288 -16.37 1.69 -4.83
CA PHE A 288 -15.20 2.50 -4.50
C PHE A 288 -15.05 3.73 -5.38
N GLU A 289 -15.33 3.61 -6.67
CA GLU A 289 -15.27 4.76 -7.60
C GLU A 289 -16.30 5.82 -7.24
N THR A 290 -17.52 5.42 -6.89
CA THR A 290 -18.59 6.32 -6.42
C THR A 290 -18.16 7.04 -5.14
N ARG A 291 -17.66 6.31 -4.15
CA ARG A 291 -17.16 6.88 -2.90
C ARG A 291 -15.96 7.81 -3.13
N ARG A 292 -15.01 7.40 -4.00
CA ARG A 292 -13.86 8.20 -4.38
C ARG A 292 -14.30 9.56 -4.95
N ASN A 293 -15.23 9.57 -5.88
CA ASN A 293 -15.70 10.79 -6.53
C ASN A 293 -16.34 11.73 -5.50
N LEU A 294 -17.22 11.21 -4.66
CA LEU A 294 -17.91 11.99 -3.63
C LEU A 294 -16.93 12.58 -2.60
N ILE A 295 -16.06 11.74 -2.04
CA ILE A 295 -15.16 12.17 -0.97
C ILE A 295 -14.05 13.07 -1.50
N TRP A 296 -13.55 12.81 -2.72
CA TRP A 296 -12.61 13.70 -3.39
C TRP A 296 -13.20 15.11 -3.60
N GLN A 297 -14.45 15.22 -4.00
CA GLN A 297 -15.13 16.51 -4.12
C GLN A 297 -15.24 17.20 -2.76
N LYS A 298 -15.78 16.51 -1.76
CA LYS A 298 -16.02 17.07 -0.43
C LYS A 298 -14.74 17.48 0.30
N ILE A 299 -13.66 16.73 0.16
CA ILE A 299 -12.40 17.06 0.84
C ILE A 299 -11.75 18.32 0.24
N ASN A 300 -11.91 18.55 -1.07
CA ASN A 300 -11.44 19.76 -1.73
C ASN A 300 -12.30 21.01 -1.44
N GLU A 301 -13.47 20.86 -0.83
CA GLU A 301 -14.28 22.00 -0.35
C GLU A 301 -13.78 22.55 1.00
N ILE A 302 -12.86 21.84 1.67
CA ILE A 302 -12.29 22.29 2.95
C ILE A 302 -11.19 23.34 2.68
N PRO A 303 -11.30 24.57 3.25
CA PRO A 303 -10.28 25.58 3.08
C PRO A 303 -8.89 25.11 3.55
N GLY A 304 -7.89 25.28 2.70
CA GLY A 304 -6.50 24.86 3.01
C GLY A 304 -6.20 23.40 2.69
N ILE A 305 -7.15 22.66 2.10
CA ILE A 305 -6.92 21.29 1.60
C ILE A 305 -6.95 21.28 0.07
N THR A 306 -6.00 20.57 -0.51
CA THR A 306 -6.02 20.19 -1.94
C THR A 306 -5.78 18.69 -2.06
N CYS A 307 -6.52 18.03 -2.93
CA CYS A 307 -6.39 16.58 -3.11
C CYS A 307 -6.45 16.24 -4.60
N GLN A 308 -5.43 15.57 -5.10
CA GLN A 308 -5.45 15.00 -6.44
C GLN A 308 -6.46 13.86 -6.50
N LYS A 309 -7.12 13.71 -7.66
CA LYS A 309 -8.09 12.64 -7.85
C LYS A 309 -7.36 11.30 -8.00
N PRO A 310 -7.50 10.36 -7.06
CA PRO A 310 -6.80 9.08 -7.17
C PRO A 310 -7.34 8.24 -8.33
N GLY A 311 -6.44 7.63 -9.10
CA GLY A 311 -6.78 6.76 -10.23
C GLY A 311 -7.04 5.32 -9.83
N GLY A 312 -6.65 4.89 -8.62
CA GLY A 312 -6.83 3.53 -8.14
C GLY A 312 -6.60 3.37 -6.64
N ALA A 313 -6.56 2.13 -6.17
CA ALA A 313 -6.63 1.75 -4.76
C ALA A 313 -7.91 2.29 -4.10
N PHE A 314 -7.94 2.42 -2.79
CA PHE A 314 -9.10 2.99 -2.08
C PHE A 314 -8.65 4.01 -1.03
N TYR A 315 -7.75 4.92 -1.44
CA TYR A 315 -7.20 5.98 -0.60
C TYR A 315 -7.29 7.34 -1.28
N LEU A 316 -7.53 8.38 -0.47
CA LEU A 316 -7.23 9.76 -0.80
C LEU A 316 -6.01 10.22 -0.02
N PHE A 317 -5.22 11.09 -0.64
CA PHE A 317 -4.00 11.62 -0.04
C PHE A 317 -3.95 13.14 -0.13
N PRO A 318 -4.85 13.84 0.59
CA PRO A 318 -4.95 15.29 0.57
C PRO A 318 -3.71 15.96 1.17
N ASN A 319 -3.29 17.03 0.50
CA ASN A 319 -2.34 18.00 1.00
C ASN A 319 -3.07 18.94 1.97
N ILE A 320 -2.58 19.03 3.21
CA ILE A 320 -3.15 19.87 4.27
C ILE A 320 -2.22 21.01 4.67
N SER A 321 -1.30 21.43 3.80
CA SER A 321 -0.36 22.51 4.10
C SER A 321 -1.08 23.80 4.46
N GLY A 322 -2.15 24.15 3.73
CA GLY A 322 -2.94 25.34 4.05
C GLY A 322 -3.67 25.24 5.40
N VAL A 323 -4.11 24.04 5.81
CA VAL A 323 -4.66 23.84 7.16
C VAL A 323 -3.58 24.04 8.22
N CYS A 324 -2.38 23.50 7.99
CA CYS A 324 -1.26 23.69 8.91
C CYS A 324 -0.85 25.16 9.05
N GLU A 325 -0.91 25.92 7.95
CA GLU A 325 -0.69 27.37 7.95
C GLU A 325 -1.80 28.12 8.71
N ASN A 326 -3.06 27.88 8.37
CA ASN A 326 -4.22 28.54 8.96
C ASN A 326 -4.32 28.33 10.49
N LEU A 327 -3.95 27.15 10.98
CA LEU A 327 -3.92 26.81 12.39
C LEU A 327 -2.60 27.20 13.08
N GLY A 328 -1.64 27.76 12.36
CA GLY A 328 -0.31 28.10 12.88
C GLY A 328 0.49 26.89 13.36
N LEU A 329 0.20 25.69 12.83
CA LEU A 329 0.84 24.45 13.26
C LEU A 329 2.33 24.40 12.92
N ILE A 330 2.77 25.09 11.88
CA ILE A 330 4.18 25.12 11.45
C ILE A 330 5.01 25.83 12.52
N GLU A 331 4.59 27.03 12.97
CA GLU A 331 5.26 27.79 14.02
C GLU A 331 5.14 27.11 15.37
N LYS A 332 3.96 26.54 15.68
CA LYS A 332 3.73 25.81 16.93
C LYS A 332 4.65 24.60 17.00
N HIS A 333 4.80 23.83 15.92
CA HIS A 333 5.72 22.70 15.85
C HIS A 333 7.19 23.12 16.08
N GLN A 334 7.63 24.24 15.51
CA GLN A 334 8.99 24.75 15.69
C GLN A 334 9.33 25.12 17.14
N ARG A 335 8.32 25.43 17.96
CA ARG A 335 8.47 25.75 19.39
C ARG A 335 8.49 24.51 20.28
N LEU A 336 8.14 23.35 19.77
CA LEU A 336 8.22 22.08 20.50
C LEU A 336 9.68 21.65 20.66
N SER A 337 9.98 20.89 21.71
CA SER A 337 11.35 20.44 21.98
C SER A 337 11.86 19.54 20.83
N LYS A 338 13.18 19.54 20.60
CA LYS A 338 13.82 18.68 19.59
C LYS A 338 13.63 17.18 19.87
N GLU A 339 13.23 16.82 21.05
CA GLU A 339 12.89 15.45 21.45
C GLU A 339 11.52 15.00 20.92
N GLN A 340 10.69 15.94 20.49
CA GLN A 340 9.38 15.67 19.89
C GLN A 340 9.51 15.65 18.37
N GLN A 341 9.86 14.52 17.80
CA GLN A 341 10.03 14.31 16.34
C GLN A 341 8.71 14.26 15.56
N SER A 342 7.67 14.94 16.02
CA SER A 342 6.41 15.03 15.29
C SER A 342 6.54 15.95 14.06
N SER A 343 5.48 16.04 13.28
CA SER A 343 5.34 16.97 12.17
C SER A 343 4.00 17.72 12.30
N PRO A 344 3.81 18.87 11.65
CA PRO A 344 2.55 19.60 11.67
C PRO A 344 1.32 18.75 11.33
N ASP A 345 1.40 17.91 10.31
CA ASP A 345 0.33 16.99 9.92
C ASP A 345 0.11 15.84 10.93
N ASN A 346 1.17 15.42 11.64
CA ASN A 346 1.03 14.45 12.73
C ASN A 346 0.32 15.08 13.94
N ILE A 347 0.64 16.33 14.29
CA ILE A 347 -0.07 17.06 15.33
C ILE A 347 -1.56 17.19 14.97
N PHE A 348 -1.85 17.58 13.72
CA PHE A 348 -3.22 17.67 13.22
C PHE A 348 -3.94 16.32 13.28
N GLN A 349 -3.29 15.23 12.89
CA GLN A 349 -3.83 13.88 13.00
C GLN A 349 -4.24 13.53 14.44
N MET A 350 -3.37 13.82 15.41
CA MET A 350 -3.65 13.52 16.82
C MET A 350 -4.75 14.42 17.37
N PHE A 351 -4.77 15.70 17.03
CA PHE A 351 -5.82 16.63 17.37
C PHE A 351 -7.18 16.19 16.80
N ALA A 352 -7.23 15.85 15.52
CA ALA A 352 -8.45 15.35 14.85
C ALA A 352 -8.97 14.05 15.53
N LEU A 353 -8.07 13.16 15.92
CA LEU A 353 -8.46 11.93 16.63
C LEU A 353 -9.03 12.21 18.02
N TYR A 354 -8.33 13.02 18.83
CA TYR A 354 -8.70 13.19 20.24
C TYR A 354 -9.85 14.18 20.46
N GLU A 355 -9.91 15.25 19.69
CA GLU A 355 -10.94 16.29 19.88
C GLU A 355 -12.12 16.16 18.91
N HIS A 356 -11.88 15.61 17.70
CA HIS A 356 -12.95 15.46 16.69
C HIS A 356 -13.29 14.00 16.35
N GLN A 357 -12.69 13.01 17.04
CA GLN A 357 -12.97 11.57 16.90
C GLN A 357 -12.95 11.06 15.44
N VAL A 358 -11.95 11.48 14.66
CA VAL A 358 -11.68 10.97 13.33
C VAL A 358 -10.23 10.52 13.21
N ALA A 359 -10.02 9.27 12.81
CA ALA A 359 -8.70 8.66 12.68
C ALA A 359 -8.25 8.64 11.21
N VAL A 360 -7.13 9.26 10.94
CA VAL A 360 -6.43 9.31 9.64
C VAL A 360 -4.95 8.96 9.84
N LEU A 361 -4.13 8.94 8.80
CA LEU A 361 -2.69 8.74 8.91
C LEU A 361 -1.92 9.91 8.27
N ASP A 362 -0.85 10.34 8.93
CA ASP A 362 0.04 11.41 8.52
C ASP A 362 1.02 11.00 7.39
N ARG A 363 1.69 11.99 6.80
CA ARG A 363 2.66 11.78 5.72
C ARG A 363 3.85 10.89 6.14
N LYS A 364 4.40 11.12 7.34
CA LYS A 364 5.57 10.38 7.83
C LYS A 364 5.29 8.90 8.10
N SER A 365 4.02 8.50 8.22
CA SER A 365 3.62 7.09 8.27
C SER A 365 3.92 6.32 6.98
N PHE A 366 4.23 7.01 5.88
CA PHE A 366 4.46 6.44 4.55
C PHE A 366 5.87 6.74 4.00
N GLY A 367 6.85 6.82 4.86
CA GLY A 367 8.24 7.17 4.57
C GLY A 367 8.65 8.46 5.26
N GLN A 368 9.75 8.41 5.97
CA GLN A 368 10.24 9.52 6.79
C GLN A 368 11.30 10.34 6.07
N ILE A 369 12.14 9.68 5.26
CA ILE A 369 13.26 10.31 4.60
C ILE A 369 12.76 11.32 3.54
N GLY A 370 13.14 12.59 3.70
CA GLY A 370 12.73 13.68 2.81
C GLY A 370 11.26 14.08 2.89
N ALA A 371 10.57 13.73 4.00
CA ALA A 371 9.17 14.10 4.23
C ALA A 371 8.98 15.46 4.90
N ASP A 372 10.05 16.10 5.37
CA ASP A 372 9.96 17.40 6.03
C ASP A 372 9.42 18.48 5.09
N GLY A 373 8.53 19.32 5.62
CA GLY A 373 7.84 20.36 4.85
C GLY A 373 6.71 19.86 3.96
N LYS A 374 6.39 18.57 4.01
CA LYS A 374 5.32 17.93 3.23
C LYS A 374 4.22 17.45 4.18
N TYR A 375 3.06 18.08 4.13
CA TYR A 375 1.97 17.82 5.07
C TYR A 375 0.77 17.22 4.36
N PHE A 376 0.58 15.92 4.55
CA PHE A 376 -0.48 15.14 3.92
C PHE A 376 -1.16 14.24 4.94
N LEU A 377 -2.40 13.87 4.62
CA LEU A 377 -3.12 12.81 5.31
C LEU A 377 -3.46 11.68 4.34
N ARG A 378 -3.52 10.44 4.84
CA ARG A 378 -4.16 9.36 4.10
C ARG A 378 -5.52 9.07 4.71
N LEU A 379 -6.54 9.09 3.87
CA LEU A 379 -7.89 8.66 4.17
C LEU A 379 -8.23 7.40 3.37
N SER A 380 -8.77 6.38 4.02
CA SER A 380 -9.38 5.23 3.37
C SER A 380 -10.85 5.52 3.06
N ILE A 381 -11.30 5.15 1.86
CA ILE A 381 -12.72 5.18 1.47
C ILE A 381 -13.42 3.83 1.65
N ALA A 382 -12.80 2.93 2.39
CA ALA A 382 -13.34 1.61 2.73
C ALA A 382 -14.24 1.69 3.97
N ALA A 383 -15.36 2.40 3.83
CA ALA A 383 -16.43 2.51 4.81
C ALA A 383 -17.73 2.95 4.10
N ASP A 384 -18.87 2.81 4.77
CA ASP A 384 -20.14 3.28 4.25
C ASP A 384 -20.10 4.79 3.96
N GLN A 385 -20.85 5.20 2.92
CA GLN A 385 -20.85 6.58 2.45
C GLN A 385 -21.17 7.57 3.57
N ALA A 386 -22.18 7.30 4.40
CA ALA A 386 -22.55 8.18 5.51
C ALA A 386 -21.41 8.34 6.53
N VAL A 387 -20.67 7.27 6.81
CA VAL A 387 -19.49 7.28 7.71
C VAL A 387 -18.37 8.11 7.09
N LEU A 388 -18.14 7.99 5.78
CA LEU A 388 -17.13 8.77 5.07
C LEU A 388 -17.47 10.26 5.07
N GLU A 389 -18.72 10.63 4.81
CA GLU A 389 -19.19 12.02 4.83
C GLU A 389 -19.06 12.64 6.21
N GLU A 390 -19.46 11.92 7.26
CA GLU A 390 -19.28 12.34 8.65
C GLU A 390 -17.78 12.53 8.99
N GLY A 391 -16.92 11.62 8.54
CA GLY A 391 -15.46 11.75 8.72
C GLY A 391 -14.89 13.01 8.08
N VAL A 392 -15.32 13.35 6.87
CA VAL A 392 -14.92 14.59 6.19
C VAL A 392 -15.44 15.82 6.93
N GLN A 393 -16.68 15.80 7.44
CA GLN A 393 -17.22 16.89 8.25
C GLN A 393 -16.43 17.12 9.53
N ARG A 394 -16.00 16.05 10.22
CA ARG A 394 -15.15 16.14 11.41
C ARG A 394 -13.76 16.67 11.09
N LEU A 395 -13.17 16.30 9.94
CA LEU A 395 -11.91 16.89 9.48
C LEU A 395 -12.04 18.37 9.16
N LYS A 396 -13.17 18.78 8.55
CA LYS A 396 -13.48 20.19 8.33
C LYS A 396 -13.57 20.94 9.64
N ALA A 397 -14.35 20.44 10.61
CA ALA A 397 -14.45 21.03 11.94
C ALA A 397 -13.10 21.16 12.63
N ALA A 398 -12.24 20.12 12.54
CA ALA A 398 -10.88 20.16 13.08
C ALA A 398 -10.01 21.23 12.40
N SER A 399 -10.14 21.40 11.08
CA SER A 399 -9.36 22.39 10.31
C SER A 399 -9.72 23.86 10.61
N GLU A 400 -10.87 24.09 11.23
CA GLU A 400 -11.39 25.43 11.57
C GLU A 400 -11.32 25.70 13.10
N ASP A 401 -10.92 24.72 13.92
CA ASP A 401 -10.95 24.81 15.38
C ASP A 401 -9.60 25.21 15.99
N LEU A 402 -9.21 26.47 15.80
CA LEU A 402 -7.99 27.02 16.37
C LEU A 402 -7.97 27.01 17.91
N SER A 403 -9.10 27.34 18.54
CA SER A 403 -9.20 27.38 20.01
C SER A 403 -9.08 26.00 20.64
N GLY A 404 -9.71 24.99 20.02
CA GLY A 404 -9.58 23.58 20.44
C GLY A 404 -8.17 23.07 20.28
N LEU A 405 -7.48 23.42 19.19
CA LEU A 405 -6.08 23.07 18.99
C LEU A 405 -5.15 23.68 20.03
N ASP A 406 -5.31 24.97 20.37
CA ASP A 406 -4.50 25.63 21.39
C ASP A 406 -4.71 24.99 22.76
N LYS A 407 -5.94 24.63 23.09
CA LYS A 407 -6.26 23.89 24.31
C LYS A 407 -5.63 22.49 24.30
N PHE A 408 -5.77 21.74 23.20
CA PHE A 408 -5.19 20.41 23.04
C PHE A 408 -3.67 20.43 23.25
N LEU A 409 -2.95 21.34 22.61
CA LEU A 409 -1.50 21.46 22.73
C LEU A 409 -1.04 21.80 24.16
N LYS A 410 -1.86 22.57 24.89
CA LYS A 410 -1.58 22.95 26.28
C LYS A 410 -1.85 21.82 27.27
N GLU A 411 -2.96 21.12 27.10
CA GLU A 411 -3.44 20.11 28.06
C GLU A 411 -2.91 18.69 27.78
N ARG A 412 -2.51 18.42 26.56
CA ARG A 412 -2.13 17.07 26.10
C ARG A 412 -0.79 17.00 25.37
N PRO A 413 0.30 17.60 25.94
CA PRO A 413 1.62 17.52 25.30
C PRO A 413 2.15 16.07 25.20
N ASP A 414 1.66 15.16 26.05
CA ASP A 414 1.96 13.73 26.05
C ASP A 414 1.46 12.97 24.81
N LEU A 415 0.50 13.54 24.09
CA LEU A 415 -0.09 12.93 22.88
C LEU A 415 0.60 13.35 21.59
N ILE A 416 1.51 14.30 21.66
CA ILE A 416 2.35 14.69 20.53
C ILE A 416 3.52 13.70 20.51
N PRO A 417 3.53 12.73 19.56
CA PRO A 417 4.56 11.69 19.56
C PRO A 417 5.94 12.29 19.34
N ALA A 418 6.89 11.76 20.06
CA ALA A 418 8.30 12.03 19.87
C ALA A 418 8.82 11.44 18.57
#